data_9486391823b7f46ed28cae4eef97f59e
#
_entry.id   9486391823b7f46ed28cae4eef97f59e
#
_cell.length_a   1.000
_cell.length_b   1.000
_cell.length_c   1.000
_cell.angle_alpha   90.00
_cell.angle_beta   90.00
_cell.angle_gamma   90.00
#
_symmetry.space_group_name_H-M   'P 1'
#
loop_
_entity.id
_entity.type
_entity.pdbx_description
1 polymer ?
#
loop_
_entity_poly.entity_id
_entity_poly.type
_entity_poly.pdbx_seq_one_letter_code
_entity_poly.pdbx_strand_id
1 'polypeptide(L)'
;MAAKAAAEMERQQARRDLEDRIDSVLPTRITERGLVAEVAGVQFAVGAATLNPSAREALARFAGIVASYRTLVFMVEGHTDPTGNPAKNEALSLARAISVRDYLIAQGVAASKIDVAGLGPANPIADNETAEGRARNRRVEIVMWGEEIGI
;
A
#
# COMPACT_ATOMS: atom_id res chain seq x y z
N MET A 1 3.72 -14.88 -31.81
CA MET A 1 2.38 -15.29 -31.30
C MET A 1 2.48 -16.14 -30.05
N ALA A 2 2.99 -17.37 -30.13
CA ALA A 2 3.13 -18.25 -28.97
C ALA A 2 4.08 -17.69 -27.91
N ALA A 3 5.21 -17.07 -28.31
CA ALA A 3 6.17 -16.47 -27.39
C ALA A 3 5.57 -15.28 -26.61
N LYS A 4 4.73 -14.46 -27.26
CA LYS A 4 4.06 -13.34 -26.61
C LYS A 4 3.02 -13.82 -25.61
N ALA A 5 2.23 -14.82 -25.96
CA ALA A 5 1.25 -15.42 -25.06
C ALA A 5 1.93 -16.07 -23.86
N ALA A 6 3.05 -16.77 -24.06
CA ALA A 6 3.81 -17.38 -22.99
C ALA A 6 4.38 -16.32 -22.02
N ALA A 7 4.91 -15.20 -22.55
CA ALA A 7 5.41 -14.10 -21.73
C ALA A 7 4.31 -13.43 -20.92
N GLU A 8 3.12 -13.28 -21.49
CA GLU A 8 1.96 -12.72 -20.74
C GLU A 8 1.53 -13.66 -19.61
N MET A 9 1.51 -14.98 -19.88
CA MET A 9 1.18 -15.98 -18.86
C MET A 9 2.20 -15.97 -17.72
N GLU A 10 3.48 -15.82 -18.03
CA GLU A 10 4.54 -15.72 -17.03
C GLU A 10 4.35 -14.47 -16.15
N ARG A 11 4.02 -13.34 -16.76
CA ARG A 11 3.77 -12.11 -16.02
C ARG A 11 2.53 -12.20 -15.13
N GLN A 12 1.46 -12.81 -15.63
CA GLN A 12 0.25 -13.06 -14.85
C GLN A 12 0.53 -13.99 -13.67
N GLN A 13 1.34 -15.03 -13.89
CA GLN A 13 1.72 -15.94 -12.80
C GLN A 13 2.59 -15.22 -11.77
N ALA A 14 3.56 -14.42 -12.21
CA ALA A 14 4.39 -13.61 -11.33
C ALA A 14 3.54 -12.66 -10.48
N ARG A 15 2.51 -12.05 -11.06
CA ARG A 15 1.58 -11.19 -10.34
C ARG A 15 0.81 -11.95 -9.28
N ARG A 16 0.27 -13.14 -9.61
CA ARG A 16 -0.45 -13.98 -8.64
C ARG A 16 0.44 -14.43 -7.50
N ASP A 17 1.67 -14.85 -7.82
CA ASP A 17 2.64 -15.28 -6.81
C ASP A 17 2.99 -14.13 -5.87
N LEU A 18 3.20 -12.94 -6.43
CA LEU A 18 3.48 -11.74 -5.63
C LEU A 18 2.30 -11.38 -4.75
N GLU A 19 1.09 -11.37 -5.30
CA GLU A 19 -0.13 -11.08 -4.56
C GLU A 19 -0.28 -12.03 -3.37
N ASP A 20 -0.14 -13.33 -3.60
CA ASP A 20 -0.27 -14.34 -2.55
C ASP A 20 0.77 -14.15 -1.45
N ARG A 21 2.01 -13.87 -1.82
CA ARG A 21 3.10 -13.65 -0.86
C ARG A 21 2.86 -12.40 -0.02
N ILE A 22 2.44 -11.30 -0.64
CA ILE A 22 2.17 -10.05 0.08
C ILE A 22 0.93 -10.22 0.96
N ASP A 23 -0.11 -10.90 0.47
CA ASP A 23 -1.35 -11.10 1.21
C ASP A 23 -1.13 -11.87 2.51
N SER A 24 -0.06 -12.64 2.61
CA SER A 24 0.30 -13.32 3.86
C SER A 24 0.76 -12.37 4.97
N VAL A 25 1.14 -11.13 4.64
CA VAL A 25 1.63 -10.13 5.62
C VAL A 25 0.78 -8.88 5.68
N LEU A 26 0.18 -8.46 4.56
CA LEU A 26 -0.72 -7.31 4.45
C LEU A 26 -1.86 -7.67 3.52
N PRO A 27 -3.12 -7.31 3.86
CA PRO A 27 -4.24 -7.56 2.94
C PRO A 27 -3.95 -6.97 1.57
N THR A 28 -4.12 -7.76 0.52
CA THR A 28 -3.71 -7.40 -0.83
C THR A 28 -4.83 -7.71 -1.82
N ARG A 29 -5.05 -6.81 -2.77
CA ARG A 29 -6.03 -6.99 -3.84
C ARG A 29 -5.50 -6.42 -5.15
N ILE A 30 -6.00 -6.94 -6.26
CA ILE A 30 -5.74 -6.39 -7.59
C ILE A 30 -6.80 -5.32 -7.91
N THR A 31 -6.37 -4.20 -8.47
CA THR A 31 -7.25 -3.11 -8.92
C THR A 31 -6.82 -2.65 -10.31
N GLU A 32 -7.61 -1.75 -10.91
CA GLU A 32 -7.23 -1.13 -12.19
C GLU A 32 -5.92 -0.35 -12.10
N ARG A 33 -5.56 0.09 -10.89
CA ARG A 33 -4.33 0.87 -10.64
C ARG A 33 -3.12 -0.01 -10.41
N GLY A 34 -3.30 -1.29 -10.12
CA GLY A 34 -2.23 -2.24 -9.83
C GLY A 34 -2.56 -3.12 -8.63
N LEU A 35 -1.55 -3.78 -8.08
CA LEU A 35 -1.68 -4.48 -6.81
C LEU A 35 -1.71 -3.46 -5.67
N VAL A 36 -2.63 -3.65 -4.73
CA VAL A 36 -2.76 -2.75 -3.57
C VAL A 36 -2.61 -3.55 -2.29
N ALA A 37 -1.59 -3.21 -1.50
CA ALA A 37 -1.41 -3.74 -0.14
C ALA A 37 -1.91 -2.69 0.85
N GLU A 38 -2.64 -3.11 1.87
CA GLU A 38 -3.29 -2.21 2.81
C GLU A 38 -2.62 -2.24 4.18
N VAL A 39 -2.31 -1.05 4.72
CA VAL A 39 -1.87 -0.86 6.09
C VAL A 39 -3.02 -0.22 6.85
N ALA A 40 -3.67 -0.97 7.74
CA ALA A 40 -4.83 -0.48 8.49
C ALA A 40 -4.46 0.66 9.44
N GLY A 41 -5.41 1.55 9.71
CA GLY A 41 -5.19 2.69 10.61
C GLY A 41 -4.77 2.30 12.03
N VAL A 42 -5.19 1.10 12.49
CA VAL A 42 -4.78 0.57 13.80
C VAL A 42 -3.29 0.22 13.88
N GLN A 43 -2.58 0.17 12.75
CA GLN A 43 -1.15 -0.06 12.69
C GLN A 43 -0.33 1.19 13.06
N PHE A 44 -1.01 2.30 13.31
CA PHE A 44 -0.39 3.56 13.75
C PHE A 44 -0.85 3.89 15.18
N ALA A 45 -0.03 4.65 15.90
CA ALA A 45 -0.46 5.22 17.16
C ALA A 45 -1.67 6.15 16.93
N VAL A 46 -2.59 6.20 17.88
CA VAL A 46 -3.82 7.01 17.77
C VAL A 46 -3.47 8.47 17.47
N GLY A 47 -4.06 9.01 16.41
CA GLY A 47 -3.87 10.41 16.00
C GLY A 47 -2.45 10.76 15.54
N ALA A 48 -1.61 9.77 15.29
CA ALA A 48 -0.21 9.97 14.94
C ALA A 48 0.19 9.17 13.70
N ALA A 49 1.38 9.47 13.19
CA ALA A 49 1.96 8.76 12.05
C ALA A 49 3.01 7.73 12.46
N THR A 50 3.18 7.48 13.75
CA THR A 50 4.13 6.49 14.26
C THR A 50 3.61 5.09 14.03
N LEU A 51 4.40 4.27 13.32
CA LEU A 51 4.08 2.86 13.09
C LEU A 51 4.26 2.06 14.39
N ASN A 52 3.31 1.18 14.69
CA ASN A 52 3.47 0.27 15.81
C ASN A 52 4.43 -0.89 15.44
N PRO A 53 4.90 -1.71 16.43
CA PRO A 53 5.82 -2.82 16.14
C PRO A 53 5.28 -3.82 15.14
N SER A 54 3.99 -4.13 15.19
CA SER A 54 3.34 -5.06 14.26
C SER A 54 3.40 -4.55 12.82
N ALA A 55 3.17 -3.25 12.62
CA ALA A 55 3.27 -2.62 11.31
C ALA A 55 4.70 -2.68 10.78
N ARG A 56 5.67 -2.37 11.62
CA ARG A 56 7.09 -2.43 11.21
C ARG A 56 7.49 -3.84 10.80
N GLU A 57 7.04 -4.85 11.54
CA GLU A 57 7.32 -6.24 11.18
C GLU A 57 6.69 -6.61 9.83
N ALA A 58 5.43 -6.27 9.62
CA ALA A 58 4.75 -6.56 8.35
C ALA A 58 5.42 -5.84 7.18
N LEU A 59 5.78 -4.58 7.34
CA LEU A 59 6.44 -3.80 6.29
C LEU A 59 7.86 -4.30 6.00
N ALA A 60 8.59 -4.78 7.00
CA ALA A 60 9.90 -5.39 6.79
C ALA A 60 9.78 -6.67 5.97
N ARG A 61 8.78 -7.49 6.25
CA ARG A 61 8.49 -8.70 5.45
C ARG A 61 8.05 -8.33 4.03
N PHE A 62 7.21 -7.34 3.89
CA PHE A 62 6.79 -6.81 2.59
C PHE A 62 8.01 -6.37 1.77
N ALA A 63 8.91 -5.58 2.36
CA ALA A 63 10.13 -5.13 1.69
C ALA A 63 10.99 -6.30 1.20
N GLY A 64 11.12 -7.35 2.01
CA GLY A 64 11.84 -8.57 1.63
C GLY A 64 11.20 -9.28 0.45
N ILE A 65 9.86 -9.33 0.42
CA ILE A 65 9.11 -9.97 -0.68
C ILE A 65 9.34 -9.21 -1.99
N VAL A 66 9.21 -7.89 -1.99
CA VAL A 66 9.30 -7.09 -3.22
C VAL A 66 10.73 -6.88 -3.71
N ALA A 67 11.73 -7.19 -2.89
CA ALA A 67 13.14 -6.94 -3.22
C ALA A 67 13.60 -7.65 -4.50
N SER A 68 13.01 -8.79 -4.85
CA SER A 68 13.36 -9.55 -6.05
C SER A 68 12.64 -9.07 -7.32
N TYR A 69 11.70 -8.13 -7.19
CA TYR A 69 10.94 -7.59 -8.32
C TYR A 69 11.48 -6.22 -8.69
N ARG A 70 12.45 -6.19 -9.60
CA ARG A 70 13.25 -4.98 -9.89
C ARG A 70 12.52 -3.89 -10.63
N THR A 71 11.45 -4.23 -11.38
CA THR A 71 10.71 -3.24 -12.16
C THR A 71 9.56 -2.61 -11.39
N LEU A 72 9.28 -3.05 -10.17
CA LEU A 72 8.17 -2.51 -9.37
C LEU A 72 8.42 -1.06 -8.99
N VAL A 73 7.36 -0.28 -9.14
CA VAL A 73 7.26 1.08 -8.61
C VAL A 73 6.05 1.15 -7.68
N PHE A 74 6.09 2.10 -6.75
CA PHE A 74 5.16 2.16 -5.64
C PHE A 74 4.59 3.57 -5.49
N MET A 75 3.29 3.65 -5.24
CA MET A 75 2.64 4.86 -4.76
C MET A 75 2.05 4.55 -3.39
N VAL A 76 2.48 5.26 -2.36
CA VAL A 76 1.97 5.10 -0.99
C VAL A 76 0.97 6.21 -0.72
N GLU A 77 -0.28 5.83 -0.47
CA GLU A 77 -1.40 6.75 -0.34
C GLU A 77 -2.01 6.67 1.05
N GLY A 78 -2.09 7.83 1.72
CA GLY A 78 -2.79 7.94 2.99
C GLY A 78 -4.24 8.34 2.78
N HIS A 79 -5.14 7.67 3.51
CA HIS A 79 -6.58 7.92 3.45
C HIS A 79 -7.14 8.11 4.87
N THR A 80 -8.18 8.94 4.98
CA THR A 80 -8.90 9.18 6.23
C THR A 80 -10.39 8.94 6.04
N ASP A 81 -11.13 8.91 7.15
CA ASP A 81 -12.58 9.13 7.12
C ASP A 81 -12.85 10.65 7.11
N PRO A 82 -14.11 11.08 6.90
CA PRO A 82 -14.43 12.52 6.80
C PRO A 82 -14.61 13.22 8.14
N THR A 83 -14.44 12.54 9.27
CA THR A 83 -14.68 13.14 10.58
C THR A 83 -13.53 14.02 11.04
N GLY A 84 -13.86 15.10 11.76
CA GLY A 84 -12.86 16.01 12.32
C GLY A 84 -12.45 17.12 11.37
N ASN A 85 -11.28 17.68 11.60
CA ASN A 85 -10.76 18.82 10.85
C ASN A 85 -10.15 18.34 9.51
N PRO A 86 -10.66 18.81 8.36
CA PRO A 86 -10.18 18.35 7.05
C PRO A 86 -8.68 18.58 6.83
N ALA A 87 -8.17 19.74 7.22
CA ALA A 87 -6.75 20.07 7.03
C ALA A 87 -5.84 19.17 7.88
N LYS A 88 -6.24 18.89 9.12
CA LYS A 88 -5.51 17.96 9.99
C LYS A 88 -5.54 16.54 9.48
N ASN A 89 -6.69 16.10 8.95
CA ASN A 89 -6.85 14.75 8.39
C ASN A 89 -5.97 14.58 7.15
N GLU A 90 -5.96 15.56 6.27
CA GLU A 90 -5.11 15.52 5.08
C GLU A 90 -3.63 15.46 5.46
N ALA A 91 -3.20 16.31 6.40
CA ALA A 91 -1.83 16.32 6.90
C ALA A 91 -1.46 14.99 7.57
N LEU A 92 -2.36 14.41 8.36
CA LEU A 92 -2.12 13.12 9.01
C LEU A 92 -2.02 11.99 7.98
N SER A 93 -2.89 11.99 6.96
CA SER A 93 -2.86 10.97 5.91
C SER A 93 -1.54 11.01 5.15
N LEU A 94 -1.05 12.20 4.82
CA LEU A 94 0.26 12.34 4.17
C LEU A 94 1.39 11.91 5.10
N ALA A 95 1.36 12.30 6.37
CA ALA A 95 2.38 11.92 7.34
C ALA A 95 2.46 10.42 7.53
N ARG A 96 1.33 9.71 7.53
CA ARG A 96 1.28 8.25 7.61
C ARG A 96 1.86 7.60 6.36
N ALA A 97 1.54 8.12 5.18
CA ALA A 97 2.11 7.63 3.93
C ALA A 97 3.64 7.82 3.91
N ILE A 98 4.12 8.96 4.37
CA ILE A 98 5.56 9.24 4.49
C ILE A 98 6.23 8.27 5.46
N SER A 99 5.60 7.98 6.60
CA SER A 99 6.14 7.01 7.56
C SER A 99 6.30 5.62 6.97
N VAL A 100 5.31 5.17 6.19
CA VAL A 100 5.38 3.87 5.49
C VAL A 100 6.51 3.90 4.46
N ARG A 101 6.57 4.94 3.62
CA ARG A 101 7.63 5.08 2.62
C ARG A 101 9.01 5.06 3.26
N ASP A 102 9.22 5.87 4.29
CA ASP A 102 10.53 6.01 4.93
C ASP A 102 10.96 4.69 5.57
N TYR A 103 10.04 3.95 6.15
CA TYR A 103 10.34 2.64 6.70
C TYR A 103 10.72 1.63 5.60
N LEU A 104 9.99 1.63 4.48
CA LEU A 104 10.31 0.77 3.34
C LEU A 104 11.70 1.09 2.77
N ILE A 105 12.05 2.37 2.67
CA ILE A 105 13.39 2.80 2.23
C ILE A 105 14.45 2.29 3.22
N ALA A 106 14.20 2.41 4.51
CA ALA A 106 15.11 1.89 5.54
C ALA A 106 15.29 0.38 5.44
N GLN A 107 14.28 -0.34 4.94
CA GLN A 107 14.34 -1.80 4.73
C GLN A 107 14.89 -2.20 3.36
N GLY A 108 15.36 -1.25 2.55
CA GLY A 108 16.07 -1.52 1.31
C GLY A 108 15.31 -1.24 0.01
N VAL A 109 14.08 -0.72 0.08
CA VAL A 109 13.36 -0.32 -1.13
C VAL A 109 13.96 1.00 -1.65
N ALA A 110 14.22 1.08 -2.95
CA ALA A 110 14.86 2.26 -3.53
C ALA A 110 13.95 3.48 -3.46
N ALA A 111 14.46 4.59 -2.91
CA ALA A 111 13.71 5.84 -2.77
C ALA A 111 13.19 6.36 -4.12
N SER A 112 13.93 6.17 -5.19
CA SER A 112 13.54 6.60 -6.54
C SER A 112 12.32 5.88 -7.10
N LYS A 113 11.89 4.78 -6.46
CA LYS A 113 10.76 3.97 -6.92
C LYS A 113 9.49 4.19 -6.11
N ILE A 114 9.53 5.03 -5.07
CA ILE A 114 8.40 5.24 -4.18
C ILE A 114 7.99 6.70 -4.18
N ASP A 115 6.72 6.96 -4.51
CA ASP A 115 6.08 8.26 -4.32
C ASP A 115 5.02 8.17 -3.22
N VAL A 116 4.63 9.29 -2.68
CA VAL A 116 3.60 9.39 -1.63
C VAL A 116 2.51 10.40 -2.00
N ALA A 117 1.32 10.18 -1.47
CA ALA A 117 0.23 11.13 -1.56
C ALA A 117 -0.65 11.04 -0.30
N GLY A 118 -1.12 12.19 0.17
CA GLY A 118 -2.14 12.26 1.22
C GLY A 118 -3.46 12.62 0.56
N LEU A 119 -4.39 11.68 0.49
CA LEU A 119 -5.65 11.84 -0.24
C LEU A 119 -6.83 12.22 0.66
N GLY A 120 -6.63 12.22 1.98
CA GLY A 120 -7.71 12.54 2.91
C GLY A 120 -8.91 11.61 2.72
N PRO A 121 -10.15 12.13 2.81
CA PRO A 121 -11.36 11.31 2.73
C PRO A 121 -11.90 11.09 1.31
N ALA A 122 -11.15 11.47 0.27
CA ALA A 122 -11.64 11.51 -1.12
C ALA A 122 -11.99 10.13 -1.70
N ASN A 123 -11.37 9.05 -1.22
CA ASN A 123 -11.52 7.70 -1.78
C ASN A 123 -11.92 6.68 -0.73
N PRO A 124 -13.18 6.70 -0.25
CA PRO A 124 -13.62 5.72 0.74
C PRO A 124 -13.73 4.32 0.14
N ILE A 125 -13.44 3.30 0.94
CA ILE A 125 -13.63 1.89 0.58
C ILE A 125 -14.76 1.24 1.38
N ALA A 126 -15.34 1.97 2.32
CA ALA A 126 -16.40 1.48 3.19
C ALA A 126 -17.37 2.62 3.54
N ASP A 127 -18.48 2.25 4.16
CA ASP A 127 -19.53 3.19 4.54
C ASP A 127 -19.05 4.09 5.70
N ASN A 128 -19.06 5.41 5.47
CA ASN A 128 -18.71 6.41 6.49
C ASN A 128 -19.82 6.62 7.53
N GLU A 129 -21.01 6.08 7.32
CA GLU A 129 -22.11 6.14 8.28
C GLU A 129 -21.88 5.24 9.47
N THR A 130 -21.05 4.20 9.36
CA THR A 130 -20.76 3.27 10.44
C THR A 130 -19.35 3.49 10.99
N ALA A 131 -19.17 3.18 12.28
CA ALA A 131 -17.85 3.26 12.92
C ALA A 131 -16.86 2.28 12.28
N GLU A 132 -17.32 1.07 11.94
CA GLU A 132 -16.52 0.05 11.26
C GLU A 132 -16.07 0.51 9.89
N GLY A 133 -16.98 1.14 9.12
CA GLY A 133 -16.67 1.66 7.80
C GLY A 133 -15.67 2.79 7.87
N ARG A 134 -15.83 3.73 8.80
CA ARG A 134 -14.87 4.81 9.02
C ARG A 134 -13.49 4.27 9.38
N ALA A 135 -13.43 3.26 10.26
CA ALA A 135 -12.17 2.62 10.63
C ALA A 135 -11.46 2.00 9.41
N ARG A 136 -12.21 1.38 8.51
CA ARG A 136 -11.66 0.82 7.28
C ARG A 136 -11.14 1.90 6.33
N ASN A 137 -11.77 3.06 6.33
CA ASN A 137 -11.34 4.18 5.48
C ASN A 137 -10.06 4.84 5.98
N ARG A 138 -9.74 4.75 7.26
CA ARG A 138 -8.47 5.21 7.85
C ARG A 138 -7.38 4.18 7.57
N ARG A 139 -6.66 4.35 6.45
CA ARG A 139 -5.66 3.38 6.00
C ARG A 139 -4.56 4.04 5.19
N VAL A 140 -3.49 3.30 5.00
CA VAL A 140 -2.48 3.61 3.98
C VAL A 140 -2.52 2.49 2.95
N GLU A 141 -2.52 2.83 1.67
CA GLU A 141 -2.46 1.86 0.58
C GLU A 141 -1.12 1.97 -0.12
N ILE A 142 -0.51 0.82 -0.37
CA ILE A 142 0.71 0.72 -1.18
C ILE A 142 0.29 0.17 -2.54
N VAL A 143 0.23 1.03 -3.54
CA VAL A 143 -0.13 0.65 -4.91
C VAL A 143 1.15 0.28 -5.66
N MET A 144 1.16 -0.88 -6.31
CA MET A 144 2.33 -1.42 -6.99
C MET A 144 2.01 -1.77 -8.42
N TRP A 145 2.94 -1.44 -9.32
CA TRP A 145 2.88 -1.88 -10.72
C TRP A 145 4.29 -2.05 -11.26
N GLY A 146 4.41 -2.75 -12.35
CA GLY A 146 5.70 -2.99 -12.97
C GLY A 146 5.61 -4.03 -14.10
N GLU A 147 6.56 -3.97 -15.00
CA GLU A 147 6.59 -4.84 -16.18
C GLU A 147 6.66 -6.31 -15.80
N GLU A 148 7.41 -6.67 -14.77
CA GLU A 148 7.57 -8.06 -14.33
C GLU A 148 6.25 -8.75 -13.99
N ILE A 149 5.26 -7.98 -13.53
CA ILE A 149 3.95 -8.50 -13.13
C ILE A 149 2.83 -8.12 -14.11
N GLY A 150 3.19 -7.48 -15.21
CA GLY A 150 2.26 -7.21 -16.32
C GLY A 150 1.23 -6.12 -16.07
N ILE A 151 1.46 -5.26 -15.13
CA ILE A 151 0.55 -4.13 -14.85
C ILE A 151 1.34 -2.86 -14.59
#